data_c42fa8d678acf09131b7c6bf71d69dc9
#
_entry.id   c42fa8d678acf09131b7c6bf71d69dc9
#
_cell.length_a   1.000
_cell.length_b   1.000
_cell.length_c   1.000
_cell.angle_alpha   90.00
_cell.angle_beta   90.00
_cell.angle_gamma   90.00
#
_symmetry.space_group_name_H-M   'P 1'
#
loop_
_entity.id
_entity.type
_entity.pdbx_description
1 polymer ?
#
loop_
_entity_poly.entity_id
_entity_poly.type
_entity_poly.pdbx_seq_one_letter_code
_entity_poly.pdbx_strand_id
1 'polypeptide(L)'
;MNDKLEWFAQNADKLQTLIDHFQIRETIEAYVHACDRCDRDAVAATYHEDSFDYHGEISNPGHVYASVVVDALKTKWESCTHHLGQSRIKVTGDSAGAETVFYATQLRKEDGVTMLDQQVGRYIDTLERRDGIWRFRLRRCTMEWGNSAPLGDSFVDVGAYLQPHRSPADASYEILGLSEGSSFIER
;
A
#
# COMPACT_ATOMS: atom_id res chain seq x y z
N MET A 1 -7.58 40.38 9.88
CA MET A 1 -8.01 39.08 10.49
C MET A 1 -9.25 38.52 9.79
N ASN A 2 -10.19 39.38 9.33
CA ASN A 2 -11.38 38.97 8.56
C ASN A 2 -11.06 38.29 7.23
N ASP A 3 -10.15 38.86 6.42
CA ASP A 3 -9.87 38.39 5.06
C ASP A 3 -9.40 36.93 5.00
N LYS A 4 -8.64 36.46 6.00
CA LYS A 4 -8.20 35.07 6.09
C LYS A 4 -9.36 34.12 6.38
N LEU A 5 -10.24 34.50 7.29
CA LEU A 5 -11.42 33.69 7.65
C LEU A 5 -12.39 33.58 6.49
N GLU A 6 -12.58 34.68 5.76
CA GLU A 6 -13.42 34.69 4.54
C GLU A 6 -12.83 33.80 3.44
N TRP A 7 -11.49 33.85 3.24
CA TRP A 7 -10.82 32.99 2.28
C TRP A 7 -10.99 31.52 2.64
N PHE A 8 -10.82 31.12 3.92
CA PHE A 8 -11.03 29.75 4.36
C PHE A 8 -12.48 29.30 4.15
N ALA A 9 -13.45 30.12 4.49
CA ALA A 9 -14.86 29.81 4.27
C ALA A 9 -15.18 29.61 2.76
N GLN A 10 -14.65 30.46 1.88
CA GLN A 10 -14.83 30.36 0.44
C GLN A 10 -14.14 29.16 -0.21
N ASN A 11 -13.13 28.59 0.45
CA ASN A 11 -12.35 27.46 -0.08
C ASN A 11 -12.51 26.18 0.75
N ALA A 12 -13.44 26.11 1.69
CA ALA A 12 -13.62 24.97 2.58
C ALA A 12 -13.76 23.63 1.81
N ASP A 13 -14.58 23.58 0.79
CA ASP A 13 -14.78 22.36 -0.03
C ASP A 13 -13.52 21.93 -0.77
N LYS A 14 -12.74 22.91 -1.27
CA LYS A 14 -11.46 22.61 -1.94
C LYS A 14 -10.42 22.10 -0.95
N LEU A 15 -10.38 22.68 0.24
CA LEU A 15 -9.48 22.24 1.31
C LEU A 15 -9.85 20.83 1.78
N GLN A 16 -11.16 20.56 1.94
CA GLN A 16 -11.62 19.22 2.27
C GLN A 16 -11.23 18.21 1.19
N THR A 17 -11.41 18.56 -0.08
CA THR A 17 -10.98 17.70 -1.20
C THR A 17 -9.48 17.41 -1.16
N LEU A 18 -8.64 18.40 -0.85
CA LEU A 18 -7.19 18.19 -0.72
C LEU A 18 -6.85 17.27 0.45
N ILE A 19 -7.52 17.45 1.59
CA ILE A 19 -7.37 16.57 2.77
C ILE A 19 -7.78 15.15 2.41
N ASP A 20 -8.91 14.96 1.76
CA ASP A 20 -9.40 13.65 1.35
C ASP A 20 -8.43 12.96 0.38
N HIS A 21 -7.91 13.69 -0.61
CA HIS A 21 -6.90 13.16 -1.53
C HIS A 21 -5.63 12.72 -0.80
N PHE A 22 -5.17 13.53 0.17
CA PHE A 22 -4.02 13.18 0.99
C PHE A 22 -4.29 11.91 1.80
N GLN A 23 -5.40 11.84 2.55
CA GLN A 23 -5.75 10.69 3.37
C GLN A 23 -5.95 9.40 2.56
N ILE A 24 -6.59 9.49 1.38
CA ILE A 24 -6.74 8.36 0.47
C ILE A 24 -5.37 7.87 -0.01
N ARG A 25 -4.46 8.80 -0.33
CA ARG A 25 -3.10 8.44 -0.73
C ARG A 25 -2.35 7.76 0.41
N GLU A 26 -2.46 8.27 1.64
CA GLU A 26 -1.91 7.64 2.84
C GLU A 26 -2.42 6.21 3.03
N THR A 27 -3.72 5.95 2.81
CA THR A 27 -4.29 4.59 2.88
C THR A 27 -3.65 3.65 1.85
N ILE A 28 -3.44 4.12 0.62
CA ILE A 28 -2.82 3.33 -0.45
C ILE A 28 -1.33 3.07 -0.13
N GLU A 29 -0.61 4.05 0.40
CA GLU A 29 0.80 3.94 0.80
C GLU A 29 0.97 3.06 2.04
N ALA A 30 0.09 3.19 3.03
CA ALA A 30 0.06 2.32 4.21
C ALA A 30 -0.11 0.85 3.83
N TYR A 31 -0.99 0.55 2.87
CA TYR A 31 -1.19 -0.81 2.37
C TYR A 31 0.10 -1.41 1.79
N VAL A 32 0.79 -0.70 0.90
CA VAL A 32 2.02 -1.25 0.29
C VAL A 32 3.16 -1.34 1.29
N HIS A 33 3.29 -0.36 2.21
CA HIS A 33 4.26 -0.44 3.30
C HIS A 33 4.03 -1.70 4.15
N ALA A 34 2.79 -1.95 4.56
CA ALA A 34 2.44 -3.12 5.36
C ALA A 34 2.69 -4.44 4.61
N CYS A 35 2.41 -4.50 3.30
CA CYS A 35 2.73 -5.64 2.45
C CYS A 35 4.25 -5.88 2.39
N ASP A 36 5.06 -4.85 2.16
CA ASP A 36 6.51 -4.94 2.07
C ASP A 36 7.15 -5.34 3.39
N ARG A 37 6.57 -4.94 4.51
CA ARG A 37 7.00 -5.32 5.87
C ARG A 37 6.31 -6.60 6.37
N CYS A 38 5.42 -7.20 5.59
CA CYS A 38 4.67 -8.40 5.97
C CYS A 38 3.91 -8.24 7.31
N ASP A 39 3.40 -7.04 7.57
CA ASP A 39 2.55 -6.73 8.73
C ASP A 39 1.08 -6.99 8.38
N ARG A 40 0.59 -8.15 8.78
CA ARG A 40 -0.77 -8.62 8.48
C ARG A 40 -1.84 -7.68 9.02
N ASP A 41 -1.68 -7.25 10.25
CA ASP A 41 -2.70 -6.46 10.94
C ASP A 41 -2.74 -5.03 10.37
N ALA A 42 -1.59 -4.47 10.01
CA ALA A 42 -1.53 -3.19 9.30
C ALA A 42 -2.14 -3.29 7.89
N VAL A 43 -1.95 -4.41 7.15
CA VAL A 43 -2.68 -4.63 5.88
C VAL A 43 -4.19 -4.67 6.14
N ALA A 44 -4.65 -5.45 7.12
CA ALA A 44 -6.07 -5.56 7.45
C ALA A 44 -6.69 -4.21 7.84
N ALA A 45 -5.96 -3.37 8.57
CA ALA A 45 -6.42 -2.04 9.00
C ALA A 45 -6.74 -1.10 7.83
N THR A 46 -6.18 -1.34 6.63
CA THR A 46 -6.51 -0.52 5.44
C THR A 46 -7.86 -0.86 4.82
N TYR A 47 -8.52 -1.92 5.24
CA TYR A 47 -9.79 -2.41 4.71
C TYR A 47 -10.95 -2.20 5.68
N HIS A 48 -12.15 -1.94 5.15
CA HIS A 48 -13.39 -2.09 5.93
C HIS A 48 -13.74 -3.57 6.10
N GLU A 49 -14.47 -3.92 7.15
CA GLU A 49 -14.89 -5.31 7.44
C GLU A 49 -15.67 -5.96 6.30
N ASP A 50 -16.51 -5.19 5.61
CA ASP A 50 -17.35 -5.63 4.49
C ASP A 50 -16.68 -5.44 3.12
N SER A 51 -15.35 -5.25 3.09
CA SER A 51 -14.57 -5.02 1.88
C SER A 51 -14.25 -6.33 1.14
N PHE A 52 -13.82 -6.17 -0.12
CA PHE A 52 -13.33 -7.27 -0.94
C PHE A 52 -12.13 -6.83 -1.79
N ASP A 53 -11.13 -7.72 -1.90
CA ASP A 53 -9.97 -7.54 -2.78
C ASP A 53 -9.98 -8.58 -3.89
N TYR A 54 -10.00 -8.12 -5.15
CA TYR A 54 -9.86 -8.95 -6.34
C TYR A 54 -8.40 -8.93 -6.81
N HIS A 55 -7.63 -9.94 -6.41
CA HIS A 55 -6.20 -10.06 -6.66
C HIS A 55 -5.83 -11.38 -7.35
N GLY A 56 -6.50 -11.67 -8.44
CA GLY A 56 -6.31 -12.93 -9.16
C GLY A 56 -6.71 -14.13 -8.29
N GLU A 57 -5.83 -15.11 -8.19
CA GLU A 57 -6.09 -16.36 -7.47
C GLU A 57 -6.25 -16.19 -5.95
N ILE A 58 -5.73 -15.09 -5.39
CA ILE A 58 -5.82 -14.81 -3.95
C ILE A 58 -6.95 -13.83 -3.58
N SER A 59 -7.96 -13.69 -4.46
CA SER A 59 -9.12 -12.81 -4.20
C SER A 59 -9.92 -13.26 -2.98
N ASN A 60 -10.18 -12.33 -2.04
CA ASN A 60 -10.83 -12.63 -0.77
C ASN A 60 -11.50 -11.39 -0.16
N PRO A 61 -12.41 -11.55 0.83
CA PRO A 61 -12.77 -10.45 1.74
C PRO A 61 -11.50 -9.81 2.34
N GLY A 62 -11.46 -8.48 2.48
CA GLY A 62 -10.24 -7.74 2.79
C GLY A 62 -9.47 -8.24 4.02
N HIS A 63 -10.17 -8.59 5.10
CA HIS A 63 -9.55 -9.13 6.32
C HIS A 63 -8.94 -10.53 6.10
N VAL A 64 -9.55 -11.36 5.25
CA VAL A 64 -9.00 -12.68 4.86
C VAL A 64 -7.83 -12.48 3.90
N TYR A 65 -7.97 -11.57 2.93
CA TYR A 65 -6.94 -11.23 1.97
C TYR A 65 -5.63 -10.81 2.66
N ALA A 66 -5.72 -10.00 3.72
CA ALA A 66 -4.55 -9.57 4.49
C ALA A 66 -3.68 -10.74 4.98
N SER A 67 -4.31 -11.83 5.45
CA SER A 67 -3.59 -13.04 5.84
C SER A 67 -3.00 -13.76 4.63
N VAL A 68 -3.80 -13.94 3.57
CA VAL A 68 -3.39 -14.68 2.38
C VAL A 68 -2.23 -13.99 1.66
N VAL A 69 -2.29 -12.66 1.49
CA VAL A 69 -1.21 -11.92 0.81
C VAL A 69 0.08 -11.93 1.61
N VAL A 70 0.02 -11.74 2.92
CA VAL A 70 1.22 -11.75 3.78
C VAL A 70 1.86 -13.14 3.81
N ASP A 71 1.07 -14.19 3.90
CA ASP A 71 1.60 -15.57 3.85
C ASP A 71 2.22 -15.87 2.47
N ALA A 72 1.61 -15.41 1.37
CA ALA A 72 2.17 -15.55 0.03
C ALA A 72 3.50 -14.78 -0.11
N LEU A 73 3.55 -13.53 0.39
CA LEU A 73 4.76 -12.70 0.36
C LEU A 73 5.89 -13.32 1.18
N LYS A 74 5.61 -13.87 2.36
CA LYS A 74 6.60 -14.52 3.22
C LYS A 74 7.15 -15.82 2.63
N THR A 75 6.29 -16.61 1.97
CA THR A 75 6.67 -17.95 1.50
C THR A 75 7.34 -17.94 0.14
N LYS A 76 6.95 -17.00 -0.75
CA LYS A 76 7.44 -16.98 -2.14
C LYS A 76 8.67 -16.13 -2.33
N TRP A 77 8.85 -15.05 -1.55
CA TRP A 77 9.89 -14.06 -1.80
C TRP A 77 10.69 -13.71 -0.55
N GLU A 78 11.99 -13.50 -0.74
CA GLU A 78 12.91 -13.03 0.30
C GLU A 78 12.83 -11.51 0.47
N SER A 79 12.44 -10.79 -0.58
CA SER A 79 12.30 -9.33 -0.59
C SER A 79 11.10 -8.94 -1.44
N CYS A 80 10.43 -7.85 -1.06
CA CYS A 80 9.37 -7.22 -1.82
C CYS A 80 9.44 -5.72 -1.63
N THR A 81 9.29 -4.97 -2.72
CA THR A 81 9.23 -3.51 -2.71
C THR A 81 8.22 -3.04 -3.74
N HIS A 82 7.23 -2.28 -3.29
CA HIS A 82 6.26 -1.61 -4.16
C HIS A 82 6.64 -0.15 -4.38
N HIS A 83 6.64 0.27 -5.63
CA HIS A 83 6.74 1.66 -6.03
C HIS A 83 5.40 2.12 -6.55
N LEU A 84 4.80 3.11 -5.92
CA LEU A 84 3.55 3.70 -6.38
C LEU A 84 3.85 4.85 -7.34
N GLY A 85 3.24 4.78 -8.50
CA GLY A 85 3.24 5.84 -9.49
C GLY A 85 2.13 6.87 -9.23
N GLN A 86 1.60 7.43 -10.30
CA GLN A 86 0.50 8.39 -10.23
C GLN A 86 -0.77 7.74 -9.69
N SER A 87 -1.52 8.51 -8.91
CA SER A 87 -2.89 8.18 -8.51
C SER A 87 -3.88 9.20 -9.09
N ARG A 88 -4.94 8.71 -9.70
CA ARG A 88 -6.11 9.50 -10.11
C ARG A 88 -7.21 9.24 -9.11
N ILE A 89 -7.62 10.26 -8.37
CA ILE A 89 -8.61 10.14 -7.30
C ILE A 89 -9.80 11.05 -7.61
N LYS A 90 -11.01 10.53 -7.40
CA LYS A 90 -12.26 11.28 -7.49
C LYS A 90 -13.08 11.04 -6.23
N VAL A 91 -13.22 12.08 -5.43
CA VAL A 91 -14.03 12.07 -4.19
C VAL A 91 -15.46 12.52 -4.49
N THR A 92 -16.44 11.87 -3.86
CA THR A 92 -17.86 12.22 -3.90
C THR A 92 -18.46 11.94 -2.53
N GLY A 93 -18.55 12.98 -1.69
CA GLY A 93 -18.97 12.83 -0.29
C GLY A 93 -18.03 11.91 0.50
N ASP A 94 -18.57 10.88 1.09
CA ASP A 94 -17.81 9.86 1.86
C ASP A 94 -17.42 8.64 1.02
N SER A 95 -17.44 8.75 -0.31
CA SER A 95 -16.96 7.71 -1.23
C SER A 95 -15.95 8.28 -2.20
N ALA A 96 -14.97 7.47 -2.59
CA ALA A 96 -13.96 7.83 -3.58
C ALA A 96 -13.63 6.67 -4.49
N GLY A 97 -13.39 6.98 -5.77
CA GLY A 97 -12.72 6.09 -6.71
C GLY A 97 -11.25 6.49 -6.85
N ALA A 98 -10.36 5.52 -6.87
CA ALA A 98 -8.94 5.75 -7.12
C ALA A 98 -8.38 4.74 -8.12
N GLU A 99 -7.51 5.22 -9.02
CA GLU A 99 -6.66 4.39 -9.86
C GLU A 99 -5.21 4.74 -9.55
N THR A 100 -4.43 3.76 -9.12
CA THR A 100 -3.00 3.95 -8.77
C THR A 100 -2.14 2.96 -9.54
N VAL A 101 -1.18 3.45 -10.30
CA VAL A 101 -0.17 2.61 -10.95
C VAL A 101 0.81 2.11 -9.90
N PHE A 102 1.18 0.83 -9.98
CA PHE A 102 2.28 0.29 -9.18
C PHE A 102 3.31 -0.43 -10.05
N TYR A 103 4.54 -0.44 -9.55
CA TYR A 103 5.63 -1.28 -9.99
C TYR A 103 6.18 -2.01 -8.75
N ALA A 104 6.16 -3.33 -8.78
CA ALA A 104 6.68 -4.15 -7.70
C ALA A 104 7.90 -4.95 -8.16
N THR A 105 8.90 -5.02 -7.28
CA THR A 105 10.08 -5.86 -7.44
C THR A 105 10.17 -6.83 -6.28
N GLN A 106 10.46 -8.09 -6.59
CA GLN A 106 10.56 -9.15 -5.59
C GLN A 106 11.77 -10.02 -5.89
N LEU A 107 12.43 -10.48 -4.84
CA LEU A 107 13.54 -11.43 -4.95
C LEU A 107 13.14 -12.77 -4.36
N ARG A 108 13.44 -13.85 -5.07
CA ARG A 108 13.26 -15.23 -4.61
C ARG A 108 14.43 -16.11 -5.00
N LYS A 109 14.54 -17.27 -4.36
CA LYS A 109 15.48 -18.33 -4.77
C LYS A 109 14.76 -19.37 -5.62
N GLU A 110 15.42 -19.76 -6.71
CA GLU A 110 15.02 -20.88 -7.56
C GLU A 110 16.28 -21.67 -7.96
N ASP A 111 16.37 -22.92 -7.54
CA ASP A 111 17.52 -23.79 -7.80
C ASP A 111 18.88 -23.16 -7.41
N GLY A 112 18.91 -22.39 -6.35
CA GLY A 112 20.11 -21.71 -5.84
C GLY A 112 20.42 -20.37 -6.53
N VAL A 113 19.68 -20.00 -7.57
CA VAL A 113 19.80 -18.72 -8.29
C VAL A 113 18.85 -17.69 -7.66
N THR A 114 19.33 -16.46 -7.46
CA THR A 114 18.45 -15.35 -7.09
C THR A 114 17.72 -14.86 -8.34
N MET A 115 16.40 -14.91 -8.31
CA MET A 115 15.53 -14.40 -9.36
C MET A 115 14.97 -13.03 -8.95
N LEU A 116 14.94 -12.12 -9.91
CA LEU A 116 14.23 -10.84 -9.82
C LEU A 116 12.89 -10.98 -10.56
N ASP A 117 11.81 -10.96 -9.81
CA ASP A 117 10.46 -10.84 -10.33
C ASP A 117 10.04 -9.37 -10.38
N GLN A 118 9.49 -8.94 -11.48
CA GLN A 118 9.05 -7.57 -11.74
C GLN A 118 7.60 -7.59 -12.22
N GLN A 119 6.80 -6.68 -11.70
CA GLN A 119 5.37 -6.61 -12.03
C GLN A 119 4.96 -5.14 -12.17
N VAL A 120 4.18 -4.85 -13.19
CA VAL A 120 3.51 -3.55 -13.37
C VAL A 120 2.02 -3.77 -13.48
N GLY A 121 1.27 -2.97 -12.76
CA GLY A 121 -0.17 -3.04 -12.77
C GLY A 121 -0.82 -1.80 -12.19
N ARG A 122 -2.10 -1.90 -11.92
CA ARG A 122 -2.88 -0.82 -11.31
C ARG A 122 -3.78 -1.38 -10.22
N TYR A 123 -3.87 -0.64 -9.13
CA TYR A 123 -4.95 -0.77 -8.17
C TYR A 123 -6.12 0.11 -8.62
N ILE A 124 -7.30 -0.49 -8.72
CA ILE A 124 -8.56 0.20 -9.06
C ILE A 124 -9.46 0.05 -7.85
N ASP A 125 -9.56 1.12 -7.08
CA ASP A 125 -10.10 1.13 -5.73
C ASP A 125 -11.42 1.89 -5.65
N THR A 126 -12.31 1.39 -4.81
CA THR A 126 -13.35 2.18 -4.17
C THR A 126 -13.01 2.28 -2.69
N LEU A 127 -12.91 3.51 -2.18
CA LEU A 127 -12.71 3.78 -0.77
C LEU A 127 -13.96 4.45 -0.20
N GLU A 128 -14.19 4.23 1.08
CA GLU A 128 -15.23 4.90 1.85
C GLU A 128 -14.64 5.51 3.12
N ARG A 129 -15.15 6.68 3.48
CA ARG A 129 -14.85 7.33 4.76
C ARG A 129 -15.94 6.96 5.75
N ARG A 130 -15.57 6.19 6.78
CA ARG A 130 -16.43 5.86 7.92
C ARG A 130 -15.72 6.30 9.19
N ASP A 131 -16.42 6.97 10.09
CA ASP A 131 -15.87 7.52 11.34
C ASP A 131 -14.64 8.43 11.11
N GLY A 132 -14.65 9.17 9.99
CA GLY A 132 -13.58 10.09 9.60
C GLY A 132 -12.36 9.44 8.93
N ILE A 133 -12.34 8.13 8.74
CA ILE A 133 -11.20 7.36 8.23
C ILE A 133 -11.53 6.76 6.87
N TRP A 134 -10.66 7.01 5.88
CA TRP A 134 -10.73 6.39 4.57
C TRP A 134 -10.12 4.99 4.59
N ARG A 135 -10.89 3.98 4.12
CA ARG A 135 -10.42 2.59 3.93
C ARG A 135 -10.95 2.02 2.62
N PHE A 136 -10.31 0.97 2.14
CA PHE A 136 -10.78 0.22 0.98
C PHE A 136 -12.13 -0.45 1.28
N ARG A 137 -13.09 -0.19 0.42
CA ARG A 137 -14.35 -0.94 0.33
C ARG A 137 -14.23 -2.03 -0.73
N LEU A 138 -13.52 -1.73 -1.81
CA LEU A 138 -13.29 -2.64 -2.91
C LEU A 138 -11.93 -2.30 -3.54
N ARG A 139 -11.11 -3.30 -3.75
CA ARG A 139 -9.90 -3.22 -4.57
C ARG A 139 -9.98 -4.20 -5.73
N ARG A 140 -9.53 -3.79 -6.92
CA ARG A 140 -9.25 -4.65 -8.05
C ARG A 140 -7.82 -4.41 -8.49
N CYS A 141 -7.02 -5.47 -8.49
CA CYS A 141 -5.67 -5.43 -9.03
C CYS A 141 -5.71 -5.86 -10.51
N THR A 142 -5.15 -5.02 -11.39
CA THR A 142 -4.91 -5.38 -12.79
C THR A 142 -3.42 -5.53 -13.02
N MET A 143 -3.03 -6.42 -13.92
CA MET A 143 -1.64 -6.62 -14.32
C MET A 143 -1.47 -6.21 -15.78
N GLU A 144 -0.48 -5.33 -16.03
CA GLU A 144 -0.11 -4.93 -17.39
C GLU A 144 0.92 -5.91 -17.96
N TRP A 145 1.93 -6.24 -17.17
CA TRP A 145 2.94 -7.25 -17.49
C TRP A 145 3.68 -7.73 -16.23
N GLY A 146 4.34 -8.86 -16.36
CA GLY A 146 5.30 -9.40 -15.39
C GLY A 146 6.51 -9.98 -16.11
N ASN A 147 7.65 -9.95 -15.44
CA ASN A 147 8.90 -10.54 -15.91
C ASN A 147 9.63 -11.22 -14.76
N SER A 148 10.32 -12.30 -15.05
CA SER A 148 11.22 -12.96 -14.12
C SER A 148 12.55 -13.24 -14.83
N ALA A 149 13.65 -12.86 -14.19
CA ALA A 149 14.99 -13.09 -14.74
C ALA A 149 15.98 -13.34 -13.59
N PRO A 150 17.09 -14.07 -13.84
CA PRO A 150 18.18 -14.12 -12.88
C PRO A 150 18.67 -12.73 -12.53
N LEU A 151 18.82 -12.46 -11.22
CA LEU A 151 19.45 -11.22 -10.76
C LEU A 151 20.95 -11.29 -11.10
N GLY A 152 21.44 -10.29 -11.80
CA GLY A 152 22.87 -10.15 -12.10
C GLY A 152 23.69 -9.81 -10.87
N ASP A 153 25.00 -9.70 -11.05
CA ASP A 153 25.92 -9.31 -9.99
C ASP A 153 25.61 -7.91 -9.46
N SER A 154 25.58 -7.77 -8.15
CA SER A 154 25.43 -6.46 -7.50
C SER A 154 26.71 -5.66 -7.61
N PHE A 155 26.61 -4.41 -8.06
CA PHE A 155 27.70 -3.43 -7.99
C PHE A 155 27.80 -2.75 -6.61
N VAL A 156 26.86 -3.04 -5.71
CA VAL A 156 26.79 -2.49 -4.34
C VAL A 156 26.98 -3.62 -3.35
N ASP A 157 27.84 -3.40 -2.36
CA ASP A 157 27.90 -4.27 -1.18
C ASP A 157 26.70 -3.96 -0.27
N VAL A 158 25.61 -4.68 -0.51
CA VAL A 158 24.37 -4.51 0.28
C VAL A 158 24.56 -4.84 1.75
N GLY A 159 25.55 -5.69 2.10
CA GLY A 159 25.86 -6.03 3.49
C GLY A 159 26.46 -4.87 4.30
N ALA A 160 26.98 -3.83 3.62
CA ALA A 160 27.49 -2.62 4.25
C ALA A 160 26.38 -1.66 4.74
N TYR A 161 25.14 -1.92 4.38
CA TYR A 161 23.99 -1.07 4.74
C TYR A 161 23.17 -1.70 5.86
N LEU A 162 22.34 -0.86 6.52
CA LEU A 162 21.33 -1.34 7.44
C LEU A 162 20.43 -2.34 6.72
N GLN A 163 20.30 -3.55 7.28
CA GLN A 163 19.50 -4.59 6.63
C GLN A 163 18.01 -4.36 6.85
N PRO A 164 17.19 -4.45 5.81
CA PRO A 164 15.73 -4.34 5.94
C PRO A 164 15.17 -5.57 6.65
N HIS A 165 14.13 -5.37 7.44
CA HIS A 165 13.35 -6.45 8.04
C HIS A 165 11.96 -6.52 7.42
N ARG A 166 11.50 -7.74 7.13
CA ARG A 166 10.12 -7.99 6.66
C ARG A 166 9.22 -8.33 7.85
N SER A 167 9.21 -7.41 8.80
CA SER A 167 8.44 -7.51 10.04
C SER A 167 8.39 -6.14 10.71
N PRO A 168 7.57 -5.95 11.77
CA PRO A 168 7.59 -4.74 12.60
C PRO A 168 8.92 -4.44 13.32
N ALA A 169 9.92 -5.33 13.24
CA ALA A 169 11.28 -5.05 13.69
C ALA A 169 12.11 -4.20 12.69
N ASP A 170 11.53 -3.82 11.54
CA ASP A 170 12.17 -2.92 10.60
C ASP A 170 12.35 -1.53 11.21
N ALA A 171 13.49 -0.90 10.94
CA ALA A 171 13.83 0.42 11.50
C ALA A 171 12.82 1.52 11.15
N SER A 172 12.03 1.35 10.09
CA SER A 172 10.96 2.28 9.73
C SER A 172 9.89 2.38 10.81
N TYR A 173 9.59 1.31 11.54
CA TYR A 173 8.57 1.32 12.59
C TYR A 173 8.95 2.26 13.74
N GLU A 174 10.20 2.20 14.22
CA GLU A 174 10.69 3.09 15.26
C GLU A 174 10.67 4.56 14.81
N ILE A 175 11.23 4.85 13.64
CA ILE A 175 11.34 6.22 13.10
C ILE A 175 9.97 6.84 12.82
N LEU A 176 9.02 6.04 12.36
CA LEU A 176 7.66 6.48 12.05
C LEU A 176 6.73 6.45 13.27
N GLY A 177 7.22 5.95 14.41
CA GLY A 177 6.44 5.80 15.64
C GLY A 177 5.29 4.81 15.47
N LEU A 178 5.48 3.78 14.65
CA LEU A 178 4.52 2.69 14.44
C LEU A 178 4.77 1.57 15.46
N SER A 179 3.74 0.83 15.77
CA SER A 179 3.79 -0.47 16.43
C SER A 179 3.24 -1.54 15.51
N GLU A 180 3.43 -2.81 15.84
CA GLU A 180 2.83 -3.92 15.10
C GLU A 180 1.31 -3.72 14.97
N GLY A 181 0.79 -3.87 13.76
CA GLY A 181 -0.63 -3.67 13.45
C GLY A 181 -1.08 -2.22 13.36
N SER A 182 -0.24 -1.24 13.68
CA SER A 182 -0.60 0.17 13.50
C SER A 182 -0.43 0.61 12.03
N SER A 183 -1.27 1.52 11.61
CA SER A 183 -1.17 2.15 10.30
C SER A 183 -1.19 3.68 10.42
N PHE A 184 -0.75 4.36 9.36
CA PHE A 184 -0.78 5.82 9.28
C PHE A 184 -2.20 6.40 9.22
N ILE A 185 -3.20 5.59 8.89
CA ILE A 185 -4.57 6.04 8.62
C ILE A 185 -5.41 6.35 9.87
N GLU A 186 -4.90 6.04 11.06
CA GLU A 186 -5.62 6.24 12.34
C GLU A 186 -5.26 7.54 13.05
N ARG A 187 -4.55 8.48 12.38
CA ARG A 187 -4.05 9.72 12.99
C ARG A 187 -4.73 10.97 12.45
#